data_026fbc9fda344612d8bafae74ae06986
#
_entry.id   026fbc9fda344612d8bafae74ae06986
#
_cell.length_a   1.000
_cell.length_b   1.000
_cell.length_c   1.000
_cell.angle_alpha   90.00
_cell.angle_beta   90.00
_cell.angle_gamma   90.00
#
_symmetry.space_group_name_H-M   'P 1'
#
loop_
_entity.id
_entity.type
_entity.pdbx_description
1 polymer ?
#
loop_
_entity_poly.entity_id
_entity_poly.type
_entity_poly.pdbx_seq_one_letter_code
_entity_poly.pdbx_strand_id
1 'polypeptide(L)'
;MAEISRLLNAQEGLCVLDVGSTSASNIRFLTGKGHKNYSEDLLRSSLEPALRVQDGTGNEVVDSKKFLDENLVYPNNHFDVVLAWNLPDYMEEGLVKPTIDRLWSVMKPGGFLLAFFHTRDAGPDSTCYRYHVTDTDMLEMQEVKFALPGRPASEKQSPRLQRVFNNRHIETLFRDFSSIKFFLARDAIREVLVVR
;
A
#
# COMPACT_ATOMS: atom_id res chain seq x y z
N MET A 1 12.08 -6.03 -2.59
CA MET A 1 11.55 -6.95 -3.64
C MET A 1 12.20 -8.33 -3.64
N ALA A 2 13.52 -8.46 -3.59
CA ALA A 2 14.17 -9.78 -3.74
C ALA A 2 13.67 -10.88 -2.78
N GLU A 3 13.35 -10.55 -1.53
CA GLU A 3 12.79 -11.54 -0.59
C GLU A 3 11.36 -11.96 -0.95
N ILE A 4 10.51 -11.01 -1.38
CA ILE A 4 9.15 -11.32 -1.84
C ILE A 4 9.18 -12.14 -3.12
N SER A 5 10.02 -11.76 -4.10
CA SER A 5 10.18 -12.55 -5.32
C SER A 5 10.64 -13.97 -5.04
N ARG A 6 11.59 -14.15 -4.10
CA ARG A 6 12.04 -15.49 -3.69
C ARG A 6 10.90 -16.31 -3.08
N LEU A 7 10.07 -15.71 -2.22
CA LEU A 7 8.90 -16.36 -1.64
C LEU A 7 7.89 -16.77 -2.71
N LEU A 8 7.55 -15.85 -3.62
CA LEU A 8 6.62 -16.07 -4.73
C LEU A 8 7.12 -17.11 -5.74
N ASN A 9 8.44 -17.33 -5.82
CA ASN A 9 9.01 -18.38 -6.67
C ASN A 9 9.14 -19.74 -5.96
N ALA A 10 9.19 -19.75 -4.62
CA ALA A 10 9.42 -20.97 -3.83
C ALA A 10 8.11 -21.71 -3.48
N GLN A 11 6.97 -21.05 -3.54
CA GLN A 11 5.69 -21.60 -3.13
C GLN A 11 4.63 -21.28 -4.18
N GLU A 12 3.65 -22.16 -4.34
CA GLU A 12 2.48 -21.96 -5.20
C GLU A 12 1.21 -21.76 -4.34
N GLY A 13 0.15 -21.26 -4.95
CA GLY A 13 -1.16 -21.14 -4.30
C GLY A 13 -1.26 -20.07 -3.22
N LEU A 14 -0.28 -19.16 -3.09
CA LEU A 14 -0.35 -18.07 -2.13
C LEU A 14 -1.50 -17.11 -2.45
N CYS A 15 -2.15 -16.60 -1.39
CA CYS A 15 -3.12 -15.50 -1.48
C CYS A 15 -2.36 -14.18 -1.34
N VAL A 16 -2.32 -13.38 -2.40
CA VAL A 16 -1.61 -12.11 -2.46
C VAL A 16 -2.60 -10.96 -2.56
N LEU A 17 -2.53 -10.00 -1.66
CA LEU A 17 -3.29 -8.75 -1.71
C LEU A 17 -2.38 -7.61 -2.18
N ASP A 18 -2.71 -7.03 -3.33
CA ASP A 18 -2.09 -5.83 -3.87
C ASP A 18 -3.01 -4.63 -3.56
N VAL A 19 -2.59 -3.73 -2.66
CA VAL A 19 -3.38 -2.56 -2.24
C VAL A 19 -2.97 -1.26 -2.93
N GLY A 20 -2.12 -1.36 -3.94
CA GLY A 20 -1.75 -0.25 -4.80
C GLY A 20 -2.70 -0.06 -5.98
N SER A 21 -2.41 0.94 -6.81
CA SER A 21 -3.13 1.11 -8.08
C SER A 21 -3.05 -0.15 -8.93
N THR A 22 -4.21 -0.67 -9.31
CA THR A 22 -4.34 -1.95 -10.01
C THR A 22 -3.42 -2.06 -11.22
N SER A 23 -2.64 -3.12 -11.27
CA SER A 23 -1.68 -3.43 -12.32
C SER A 23 -2.01 -4.75 -13.02
N ALA A 24 -2.38 -4.67 -14.30
CA ALA A 24 -2.58 -5.87 -15.11
C ALA A 24 -1.30 -6.73 -15.23
N SER A 25 -0.12 -6.11 -15.12
CA SER A 25 1.17 -6.79 -15.10
C SER A 25 1.32 -7.62 -13.82
N ASN A 26 1.04 -7.03 -12.64
CA ASN A 26 1.08 -7.75 -11.36
C ASN A 26 0.11 -8.91 -11.33
N ILE A 27 -1.13 -8.69 -11.82
CA ILE A 27 -2.13 -9.76 -11.90
C ILE A 27 -1.60 -10.93 -12.74
N ARG A 28 -1.08 -10.67 -13.95
CA ARG A 28 -0.53 -11.71 -14.82
C ARG A 28 0.68 -12.40 -14.20
N PHE A 29 1.60 -11.62 -13.60
CA PHE A 29 2.79 -12.16 -12.92
C PHE A 29 2.39 -13.13 -11.79
N LEU A 30 1.49 -12.71 -10.91
CA LEU A 30 1.07 -13.52 -9.75
C LEU A 30 0.27 -14.75 -10.19
N THR A 31 -0.72 -14.59 -11.07
CA THR A 31 -1.55 -15.71 -11.54
C THR A 31 -0.78 -16.67 -12.42
N GLY A 32 0.19 -16.18 -13.23
CA GLY A 32 1.08 -16.99 -14.02
C GLY A 32 1.99 -17.90 -13.19
N LYS A 33 2.25 -17.54 -11.93
CA LYS A 33 2.98 -18.36 -10.94
C LYS A 33 2.05 -19.22 -10.06
N GLY A 34 0.77 -19.27 -10.37
CA GLY A 34 -0.20 -20.10 -9.64
C GLY A 34 -0.74 -19.46 -8.35
N HIS A 35 -0.49 -18.17 -8.11
CA HIS A 35 -1.01 -17.47 -6.93
C HIS A 35 -2.42 -16.92 -7.16
N LYS A 36 -3.14 -16.72 -6.06
CA LYS A 36 -4.43 -16.00 -6.06
C LYS A 36 -4.14 -14.53 -5.83
N ASN A 37 -4.53 -13.68 -6.78
CA ASN A 37 -4.38 -12.24 -6.69
C ASN A 37 -5.69 -11.56 -6.30
N TYR A 38 -5.61 -10.68 -5.31
CA TYR A 38 -6.66 -9.76 -4.87
C TYR A 38 -6.11 -8.33 -5.02
N SER A 39 -6.90 -7.42 -5.56
CA SER A 39 -6.45 -6.04 -5.83
C SER A 39 -7.44 -5.04 -5.29
N GLU A 40 -6.94 -4.08 -4.53
CA GLU A 40 -7.69 -2.95 -3.97
C GLU A 40 -6.89 -1.65 -4.20
N ASP A 41 -7.46 -0.67 -4.90
CA ASP A 41 -6.82 0.64 -5.05
C ASP A 41 -7.18 1.54 -3.85
N LEU A 42 -6.55 1.26 -2.69
CA LEU A 42 -6.88 1.94 -1.44
C LEU A 42 -6.59 3.44 -1.48
N LEU A 43 -5.56 3.86 -2.20
CA LEU A 43 -5.25 5.28 -2.32
C LEU A 43 -6.35 6.02 -3.08
N ARG A 44 -6.83 5.46 -4.18
CA ARG A 44 -7.94 6.03 -4.92
C ARG A 44 -9.23 6.04 -4.10
N SER A 45 -9.54 4.93 -3.45
CA SER A 45 -10.73 4.81 -2.60
C SER A 45 -10.72 5.81 -1.44
N SER A 46 -9.54 6.14 -0.88
CA SER A 46 -9.42 7.11 0.21
C SER A 46 -9.80 8.55 -0.18
N LEU A 47 -9.89 8.86 -1.48
CA LEU A 47 -10.25 10.18 -2.01
C LEU A 47 -11.76 10.36 -2.20
N GLU A 48 -12.58 9.35 -1.91
CA GLU A 48 -14.03 9.41 -2.11
C GLU A 48 -14.67 10.44 -1.17
N PRO A 49 -15.44 11.42 -1.71
CA PRO A 49 -16.07 12.46 -0.90
C PRO A 49 -17.01 11.92 0.18
N ALA A 50 -17.62 10.76 -0.06
CA ALA A 50 -18.54 10.11 0.88
C ALA A 50 -17.87 9.65 2.18
N LEU A 51 -16.54 9.65 2.24
CA LEU A 51 -15.75 9.34 3.43
C LEU A 51 -15.49 10.56 4.31
N ARG A 52 -15.84 11.78 3.86
CA ARG A 52 -15.62 13.02 4.61
C ARG A 52 -16.71 13.21 5.66
N VAL A 53 -16.27 13.37 6.90
CA VAL A 53 -17.15 13.65 8.05
C VAL A 53 -16.58 14.81 8.86
N GLN A 54 -17.42 15.47 9.65
CA GLN A 54 -16.94 16.46 10.61
C GLN A 54 -16.62 15.78 11.93
N ASP A 55 -15.45 16.06 12.49
CA ASP A 55 -15.11 15.64 13.85
C ASP A 55 -15.87 16.47 14.91
N GLY A 56 -15.68 16.12 16.20
CA GLY A 56 -16.31 16.84 17.32
C GLY A 56 -15.90 18.30 17.48
N THR A 57 -14.89 18.76 16.71
CA THR A 57 -14.40 20.16 16.68
C THR A 57 -14.81 20.90 15.41
N GLY A 58 -15.54 20.23 14.49
CA GLY A 58 -16.02 20.78 13.23
C GLY A 58 -14.99 20.74 12.09
N ASN A 59 -13.86 20.08 12.28
CA ASN A 59 -12.89 19.86 11.20
C ASN A 59 -13.34 18.70 10.31
N GLU A 60 -13.10 18.84 8.99
CA GLU A 60 -13.32 17.75 8.05
C GLU A 60 -12.21 16.69 8.19
N VAL A 61 -12.61 15.46 8.45
CA VAL A 61 -11.73 14.30 8.60
C VAL A 61 -12.26 13.12 7.81
N VAL A 62 -11.41 12.14 7.56
CA VAL A 62 -11.84 10.90 6.89
C VAL A 62 -12.39 9.89 7.91
N ASP A 63 -13.56 9.34 7.62
CA ASP A 63 -14.14 8.22 8.38
C ASP A 63 -13.35 6.93 8.08
N SER A 64 -12.36 6.65 8.91
CA SER A 64 -11.50 5.47 8.77
C SER A 64 -12.26 4.16 8.94
N LYS A 65 -13.30 4.15 9.80
CA LYS A 65 -14.11 2.94 9.99
C LYS A 65 -14.88 2.62 8.72
N LYS A 66 -15.61 3.59 8.19
CA LYS A 66 -16.37 3.44 6.93
C LYS A 66 -15.45 3.03 5.78
N PHE A 67 -14.26 3.68 5.67
CA PHE A 67 -13.27 3.35 4.66
C PHE A 67 -12.88 1.87 4.71
N LEU A 68 -12.57 1.33 5.90
CA LEU A 68 -12.16 -0.07 6.04
C LEU A 68 -13.30 -1.06 5.83
N ASP A 69 -14.51 -0.71 6.27
CA ASP A 69 -15.72 -1.53 6.10
C ASP A 69 -16.12 -1.66 4.61
N GLU A 70 -15.75 -0.69 3.77
CA GLU A 70 -16.06 -0.69 2.33
C GLU A 70 -14.94 -1.30 1.47
N ASN A 71 -13.67 -1.25 1.91
CA ASN A 71 -12.52 -1.58 1.05
C ASN A 71 -11.73 -2.82 1.48
N LEU A 72 -11.60 -3.13 2.75
CA LEU A 72 -10.83 -4.28 3.23
C LEU A 72 -11.73 -5.33 3.89
N VAL A 73 -12.78 -5.74 3.17
CA VAL A 73 -13.82 -6.68 3.63
C VAL A 73 -13.37 -8.12 3.38
N TYR A 74 -12.31 -8.52 4.06
CA TYR A 74 -11.74 -9.86 3.98
C TYR A 74 -11.76 -10.56 5.35
N PRO A 75 -11.82 -11.91 5.36
CA PRO A 75 -11.65 -12.64 6.61
C PRO A 75 -10.27 -12.41 7.23
N ASN A 76 -10.18 -12.52 8.55
CA ASN A 76 -8.88 -12.52 9.21
C ASN A 76 -8.05 -13.75 8.78
N ASN A 77 -6.73 -13.64 8.82
CA ASN A 77 -5.79 -14.73 8.48
C ASN A 77 -5.99 -15.28 7.05
N HIS A 78 -6.21 -14.41 6.08
CA HIS A 78 -6.51 -14.82 4.70
C HIS A 78 -5.28 -14.74 3.77
N PHE A 79 -4.47 -13.68 3.90
CA PHE A 79 -3.40 -13.38 2.96
C PHE A 79 -2.04 -13.87 3.44
N ASP A 80 -1.29 -14.47 2.51
CA ASP A 80 0.11 -14.86 2.72
C ASP A 80 1.06 -13.69 2.47
N VAL A 81 0.71 -12.82 1.51
CA VAL A 81 1.51 -11.66 1.11
C VAL A 81 0.61 -10.45 0.91
N VAL A 82 1.06 -9.30 1.40
CA VAL A 82 0.46 -7.98 1.14
C VAL A 82 1.50 -7.08 0.48
N LEU A 83 1.13 -6.47 -0.64
CA LEU A 83 1.93 -5.49 -1.36
C LEU A 83 1.34 -4.09 -1.11
N ALA A 84 1.88 -3.38 -0.12
CA ALA A 84 1.37 -2.07 0.29
C ALA A 84 2.03 -0.91 -0.48
N TRP A 85 3.15 -1.18 -1.15
CA TRP A 85 3.89 -0.19 -1.94
C TRP A 85 4.16 1.08 -1.13
N ASN A 86 4.02 2.26 -1.73
CA ASN A 86 4.18 3.56 -1.08
C ASN A 86 2.86 4.13 -0.51
N LEU A 87 1.84 3.29 -0.32
CA LEU A 87 0.53 3.70 0.17
C LEU A 87 0.59 4.58 1.44
N PRO A 88 1.37 4.24 2.50
CA PRO A 88 1.38 5.02 3.74
C PRO A 88 1.83 6.47 3.57
N ASP A 89 2.72 6.75 2.61
CA ASP A 89 3.27 8.08 2.37
C ASP A 89 2.25 9.04 1.73
N TYR A 90 1.31 8.51 0.95
CA TYR A 90 0.31 9.27 0.19
C TYR A 90 -1.07 9.27 0.83
N MET A 91 -1.32 8.42 1.83
CA MET A 91 -2.59 8.31 2.55
C MET A 91 -2.68 9.39 3.64
N GLU A 92 -3.89 9.91 3.88
CA GLU A 92 -4.13 10.82 5.00
C GLU A 92 -3.78 10.17 6.35
N GLU A 93 -3.29 11.00 7.28
CA GLU A 93 -2.79 10.53 8.58
C GLU A 93 -3.77 9.66 9.34
N GLY A 94 -5.03 10.07 9.39
CA GLY A 94 -6.09 9.34 10.08
C GLY A 94 -6.38 7.95 9.52
N LEU A 95 -5.97 7.67 8.28
CA LEU A 95 -6.16 6.37 7.65
C LEU A 95 -4.95 5.44 7.79
N VAL A 96 -3.73 5.95 7.98
CA VAL A 96 -2.52 5.13 7.89
C VAL A 96 -2.51 4.00 8.92
N LYS A 97 -2.59 4.34 10.21
CA LYS A 97 -2.53 3.31 11.28
C LYS A 97 -3.72 2.35 11.23
N PRO A 98 -5.01 2.81 11.08
CA PRO A 98 -6.14 1.90 10.94
C PRO A 98 -5.99 0.93 9.75
N THR A 99 -5.47 1.39 8.62
CA THR A 99 -5.22 0.54 7.44
C THR A 99 -4.16 -0.51 7.74
N ILE A 100 -3.03 -0.14 8.34
CA ILE A 100 -1.97 -1.10 8.70
C ILE A 100 -2.48 -2.13 9.71
N ASP A 101 -3.30 -1.74 10.69
CA ASP A 101 -3.89 -2.65 11.67
C ASP A 101 -4.86 -3.63 10.99
N ARG A 102 -5.62 -3.15 10.02
CA ARG A 102 -6.52 -4.01 9.25
C ARG A 102 -5.74 -4.97 8.35
N LEU A 103 -4.70 -4.51 7.67
CA LEU A 103 -3.81 -5.36 6.88
C LEU A 103 -3.18 -6.44 7.76
N TRP A 104 -2.69 -6.08 8.95
CA TRP A 104 -2.21 -7.07 9.93
C TRP A 104 -3.28 -8.14 10.23
N SER A 105 -4.54 -7.73 10.48
CA SER A 105 -5.61 -8.65 10.84
C SER A 105 -5.95 -9.64 9.72
N VAL A 106 -5.94 -9.22 8.46
CA VAL A 106 -6.26 -10.06 7.30
C VAL A 106 -5.10 -10.91 6.82
N MET A 107 -3.86 -10.61 7.22
CA MET A 107 -2.71 -11.46 6.94
C MET A 107 -2.75 -12.72 7.80
N LYS A 108 -2.15 -13.81 7.33
CA LYS A 108 -1.89 -15.02 8.11
C LYS A 108 -0.72 -14.79 9.07
N PRO A 109 -0.67 -15.49 10.22
CA PRO A 109 0.55 -15.57 11.01
C PRO A 109 1.71 -16.08 10.14
N GLY A 110 2.87 -15.40 10.20
CA GLY A 110 4.02 -15.68 9.34
C GLY A 110 3.89 -15.09 7.91
N GLY A 111 2.80 -14.41 7.58
CA GLY A 111 2.62 -13.70 6.31
C GLY A 111 3.51 -12.46 6.21
N PHE A 112 3.79 -12.03 4.97
CA PHE A 112 4.70 -10.93 4.67
C PHE A 112 3.95 -9.70 4.15
N LEU A 113 4.35 -8.51 4.61
CA LEU A 113 3.92 -7.25 4.02
C LEU A 113 5.15 -6.47 3.53
N LEU A 114 5.10 -6.08 2.26
CA LEU A 114 6.07 -5.19 1.64
C LEU A 114 5.51 -3.77 1.57
N ALA A 115 6.27 -2.81 2.07
CA ALA A 115 5.97 -1.39 1.93
C ALA A 115 7.19 -0.60 1.47
N PHE A 116 6.96 0.48 0.75
CA PHE A 116 7.97 1.46 0.36
C PHE A 116 7.68 2.78 1.06
N PHE A 117 8.74 3.44 1.50
CA PHE A 117 8.68 4.75 2.13
C PHE A 117 9.68 5.69 1.48
N HIS A 118 9.28 6.90 1.22
CA HIS A 118 10.21 7.94 0.81
C HIS A 118 11.19 8.26 1.95
N THR A 119 12.43 8.57 1.58
CA THR A 119 13.39 9.12 2.53
C THR A 119 13.16 10.62 2.70
N ARG A 120 13.81 11.22 3.71
CA ARG A 120 13.73 12.65 4.01
C ARG A 120 14.09 13.59 2.85
N ASP A 121 14.79 13.07 1.85
CA ASP A 121 15.22 13.82 0.67
C ASP A 121 14.12 13.96 -0.39
N ALA A 122 12.97 13.29 -0.18
CA ALA A 122 11.81 13.41 -1.05
C ALA A 122 11.10 14.76 -0.81
N GLY A 123 10.88 15.51 -1.87
CA GLY A 123 10.10 16.76 -1.83
C GLY A 123 8.59 16.50 -1.85
N PRO A 124 7.77 17.54 -1.54
CA PRO A 124 6.30 17.42 -1.52
C PRO A 124 5.70 17.07 -2.89
N ASP A 125 6.43 17.34 -3.96
CA ASP A 125 6.03 17.05 -5.34
C ASP A 125 6.55 15.70 -5.84
N SER A 126 7.01 14.84 -4.92
CA SER A 126 7.45 13.48 -5.26
C SER A 126 6.33 12.71 -5.95
N THR A 127 6.66 12.13 -7.09
CA THR A 127 5.69 11.43 -7.95
C THR A 127 5.20 10.14 -7.28
N CYS A 128 3.89 9.96 -7.26
CA CYS A 128 3.29 8.70 -6.87
C CYS A 128 3.36 7.70 -8.03
N TYR A 129 3.87 6.50 -7.75
CA TYR A 129 4.06 5.46 -8.76
C TYR A 129 3.17 4.24 -8.51
N ARG A 130 2.68 3.67 -9.61
CA ARG A 130 2.27 2.28 -9.69
C ARG A 130 3.51 1.44 -9.97
N TYR A 131 3.63 0.34 -9.25
CA TYR A 131 4.74 -0.58 -9.40
C TYR A 131 4.30 -1.82 -10.15
N HIS A 132 5.04 -2.17 -11.19
CA HIS A 132 4.84 -3.36 -11.99
C HIS A 132 5.97 -4.34 -11.72
N VAL A 133 5.64 -5.51 -11.20
CA VAL A 133 6.60 -6.62 -11.04
C VAL A 133 6.85 -7.23 -12.41
N THR A 134 8.12 -7.39 -12.77
CA THR A 134 8.55 -8.06 -14.00
C THR A 134 9.12 -9.44 -13.70
N ASP A 135 9.23 -10.28 -14.74
CA ASP A 135 9.81 -11.63 -14.61
C ASP A 135 11.30 -11.62 -14.23
N THR A 136 11.97 -10.48 -14.34
CA THR A 136 13.38 -10.29 -14.00
C THR A 136 13.63 -9.81 -12.57
N ASP A 137 12.62 -9.90 -11.68
CA ASP A 137 12.64 -9.35 -10.31
C ASP A 137 12.88 -7.82 -10.26
N MET A 138 12.71 -7.16 -11.38
CA MET A 138 12.77 -5.70 -11.49
C MET A 138 11.39 -5.10 -11.26
N LEU A 139 11.36 -3.85 -10.81
CA LEU A 139 10.14 -3.06 -10.75
C LEU A 139 10.18 -2.01 -11.87
N GLU A 140 9.15 -2.02 -12.70
CA GLU A 140 8.84 -0.89 -13.56
C GLU A 140 7.90 0.06 -12.83
N MET A 141 8.14 1.36 -12.98
CA MET A 141 7.36 2.40 -12.32
C MET A 141 6.58 3.21 -13.36
N GLN A 142 5.30 3.37 -13.11
CA GLN A 142 4.41 4.21 -13.91
C GLN A 142 3.78 5.28 -13.03
N GLU A 143 3.87 6.55 -13.42
CA GLU A 143 3.21 7.64 -12.71
C GLU A 143 1.71 7.40 -12.58
N VAL A 144 1.17 7.62 -11.37
CA VAL A 144 -0.27 7.52 -11.08
C VAL A 144 -0.89 8.90 -11.13
N LYS A 145 -2.03 9.01 -11.87
CA LYS A 145 -2.85 10.22 -11.93
C LYS A 145 -4.32 9.85 -11.78
N PHE A 146 -4.99 10.46 -10.82
CA PHE A 146 -6.41 10.30 -10.59
C PHE A 146 -7.20 11.50 -11.10
N ALA A 147 -8.42 11.27 -11.59
CA ALA A 147 -9.41 12.31 -11.67
C ALA A 147 -9.88 12.63 -10.24
N LEU A 148 -9.73 13.87 -9.80
CA LEU A 148 -10.17 14.29 -8.48
C LEU A 148 -11.70 14.50 -8.47
N PRO A 149 -12.37 14.16 -7.36
CA PRO A 149 -13.80 14.44 -7.19
C PRO A 149 -14.12 15.93 -7.44
N GLY A 150 -15.20 16.19 -8.17
CA GLY A 150 -15.63 17.56 -8.48
C GLY A 150 -14.83 18.27 -9.58
N ARG A 151 -13.88 17.60 -10.24
CA ARG A 151 -13.13 18.12 -11.38
C ARG A 151 -13.44 17.35 -12.67
N PRO A 152 -13.27 17.98 -13.87
CA PRO A 152 -13.41 17.26 -15.12
C PRO A 152 -12.51 16.02 -15.19
N ALA A 153 -12.99 14.93 -15.77
CA ALA A 153 -12.21 13.69 -15.90
C ALA A 153 -10.92 13.85 -16.71
N SER A 154 -10.80 14.93 -17.47
CA SER A 154 -9.58 15.32 -18.20
C SER A 154 -8.50 15.90 -17.29
N GLU A 155 -8.87 16.45 -16.13
CA GLU A 155 -7.95 17.03 -15.16
C GLU A 155 -7.50 15.96 -14.14
N LYS A 156 -6.54 15.14 -14.54
CA LYS A 156 -5.93 14.16 -13.66
C LYS A 156 -4.73 14.77 -12.95
N GLN A 157 -4.61 14.52 -11.66
CA GLN A 157 -3.48 14.95 -10.83
C GLN A 157 -2.82 13.75 -10.16
N SER A 158 -1.50 13.83 -9.96
CA SER A 158 -0.78 12.89 -9.11
C SER A 158 -1.18 13.12 -7.65
N PRO A 159 -1.35 12.06 -6.86
CA PRO A 159 -1.48 12.17 -5.42
C PRO A 159 -0.28 12.94 -4.84
N ARG A 160 -0.55 13.81 -3.86
CA ARG A 160 0.52 14.53 -3.17
C ARG A 160 1.10 13.68 -2.04
N LEU A 161 2.41 13.72 -1.90
CA LEU A 161 3.10 13.15 -0.74
C LEU A 161 2.56 13.82 0.53
N GLN A 162 1.94 13.04 1.41
CA GLN A 162 1.36 13.56 2.66
C GLN A 162 2.42 13.69 3.74
N ARG A 163 3.37 12.73 3.80
CA ARG A 163 4.43 12.73 4.78
C ARG A 163 5.59 11.85 4.36
N VAL A 164 6.72 12.06 5.04
CA VAL A 164 7.90 11.21 4.99
C VAL A 164 8.10 10.58 6.37
N PHE A 165 8.13 9.26 6.43
CA PHE A 165 8.34 8.52 7.67
C PHE A 165 9.83 8.33 7.93
N ASN A 166 10.30 8.64 9.14
CA ASN A 166 11.61 8.19 9.62
C ASN A 166 11.53 6.75 10.15
N ASN A 167 12.68 6.11 10.40
CA ASN A 167 12.73 4.72 10.86
C ASN A 167 11.89 4.49 12.12
N ARG A 168 11.99 5.38 13.11
CA ARG A 168 11.25 5.26 14.37
C ARG A 168 9.73 5.32 14.16
N HIS A 169 9.27 6.18 13.26
CA HIS A 169 7.85 6.23 12.91
C HIS A 169 7.40 4.96 12.21
N ILE A 170 8.22 4.40 11.31
CA ILE A 170 7.92 3.12 10.64
C ILE A 170 7.90 1.97 11.64
N GLU A 171 8.86 1.88 12.55
CA GLU A 171 8.88 0.87 13.63
C GLU A 171 7.64 0.99 14.53
N THR A 172 7.22 2.21 14.86
CA THR A 172 5.99 2.44 15.64
C THR A 172 4.74 2.01 14.86
N LEU A 173 4.69 2.29 13.56
CA LEU A 173 3.57 1.91 12.69
C LEU A 173 3.40 0.38 12.61
N PHE A 174 4.51 -0.35 12.56
CA PHE A 174 4.54 -1.82 12.43
C PHE A 174 4.84 -2.56 13.74
N ARG A 175 4.66 -1.91 14.90
CA ARG A 175 5.03 -2.48 16.21
C ARG A 175 4.35 -3.81 16.55
N ASP A 176 3.19 -4.10 15.95
CA ASP A 176 2.41 -5.32 16.21
C ASP A 176 2.86 -6.50 15.31
N PHE A 177 3.78 -6.24 14.37
CA PHE A 177 4.40 -7.26 13.53
C PHE A 177 5.56 -7.95 14.27
N SER A 178 5.78 -9.23 14.00
CA SER A 178 6.79 -10.04 14.69
C SER A 178 8.22 -9.68 14.29
N SER A 179 8.43 -9.16 13.08
CA SER A 179 9.74 -8.68 12.62
C SER A 179 9.61 -7.57 11.60
N ILE A 180 10.65 -6.74 11.51
CA ILE A 180 10.80 -5.66 10.54
C ILE A 180 12.21 -5.67 9.96
N LYS A 181 12.33 -5.59 8.64
CA LYS A 181 13.60 -5.45 7.92
C LYS A 181 13.55 -4.21 7.04
N PHE A 182 14.63 -3.44 7.08
CA PHE A 182 14.82 -2.26 6.24
C PHE A 182 15.87 -2.55 5.17
N PHE A 183 15.55 -2.22 3.93
CA PHE A 183 16.48 -2.29 2.82
C PHE A 183 16.60 -0.90 2.20
N LEU A 184 17.83 -0.49 1.92
CA LEU A 184 18.06 0.74 1.17
C LEU A 184 17.76 0.47 -0.31
N ALA A 185 16.73 1.15 -0.83
CA ALA A 185 16.45 1.15 -2.25
C ALA A 185 17.14 2.36 -2.92
N ARG A 186 17.10 2.41 -4.26
CA ARG A 186 17.55 3.56 -5.05
C ARG A 186 16.49 4.67 -5.01
N ASP A 187 16.84 5.85 -5.47
CA ASP A 187 15.90 6.95 -5.75
C ASP A 187 15.11 7.46 -4.52
N ALA A 188 15.79 7.63 -3.41
CA ALA A 188 15.23 8.14 -2.16
C ALA A 188 14.04 7.31 -1.61
N ILE A 189 13.99 6.02 -1.93
CA ILE A 189 13.00 5.06 -1.43
C ILE A 189 13.66 4.07 -0.46
N ARG A 190 12.96 3.74 0.60
CA ARG A 190 13.28 2.68 1.56
C ARG A 190 12.27 1.56 1.41
N GLU A 191 12.77 0.37 1.15
CA GLU A 191 11.96 -0.86 1.18
C GLU A 191 11.87 -1.38 2.62
N VAL A 192 10.68 -1.71 3.07
CA VAL A 192 10.39 -2.26 4.38
C VAL A 192 9.62 -3.56 4.20
N LEU A 193 10.14 -4.63 4.81
CA LEU A 193 9.50 -5.93 4.84
C LEU A 193 9.19 -6.29 6.28
N VAL A 194 7.93 -6.57 6.56
CA VAL A 194 7.47 -6.99 7.89
C VAL A 194 6.80 -8.36 7.83
N VAL A 195 6.85 -9.07 8.94
CA VAL A 195 6.22 -10.38 9.12
C VAL A 195 5.19 -10.28 10.24
N ARG A 196 4.01 -10.81 10.00
CA ARG A 196 2.99 -10.93 11.04
C ARG A 196 3.28 -12.05 12.05
#